data_b25407b8cd40a72b9243fb3e1f1b0ce2
#
_entry.id   b25407b8cd40a72b9243fb3e1f1b0ce2
#
_cell.length_a   1.000
_cell.length_b   1.000
_cell.length_c   1.000
_cell.angle_alpha   90.00
_cell.angle_beta   90.00
_cell.angle_gamma   90.00
#
_symmetry.space_group_name_H-M   'P 1'
#
loop_
_entity.id
_entity.type
_entity.pdbx_description
1 polymer ?
#
loop_
_entity_poly.entity_id
_entity_poly.type
_entity_poly.pdbx_seq_one_letter_code
_entity_poly.pdbx_strand_id
1 'polypeptide(L)'
;MIKLEHTEVTGWEAAIRGMRNPMNSWDKSDSGRGYISEEDRQDGSIRTYSEESPRCDFWIGPADQDLMMRLARAGSVDAKYRRMINVTVDITAPLYWWKEFDTYKVGTVANSCSTMHKIHAKEFELDDFSHDHLDEEPILVTWHDQQYEDCALDMLKDTIGLLNAYRDKYLETKDKKYWWQMIQLLPTSYNQKRTVQLNYEVLTGIYPKRKNHKLDEWHEFCDWIKNLPYSEIITLKSIFTN
;
A
#
# COMPACT_ATOMS: atom_id res chain seq x y z
N MET A 1 2.52 -11.81 -3.42
CA MET A 1 1.44 -10.87 -3.87
C MET A 1 1.11 -9.90 -2.74
N ILE A 2 0.85 -8.61 -3.05
CA ILE A 2 0.43 -7.59 -2.08
C ILE A 2 -1.10 -7.45 -2.11
N LYS A 3 -1.73 -7.19 -0.94
CA LYS A 3 -3.17 -6.87 -0.86
C LYS A 3 -3.34 -5.44 -0.35
N LEU A 4 -4.19 -4.67 -1.00
CA LEU A 4 -4.48 -3.27 -0.68
C LEU A 4 -6.00 -3.14 -0.50
N GLU A 5 -6.43 -2.96 0.76
CA GLU A 5 -7.83 -3.02 1.17
C GLU A 5 -8.22 -1.75 1.94
N HIS A 6 -9.50 -1.45 2.04
CA HIS A 6 -10.05 -0.35 2.85
C HIS A 6 -9.39 1.01 2.56
N THR A 7 -9.20 1.33 1.27
CA THR A 7 -8.62 2.61 0.86
C THR A 7 -9.59 3.74 1.14
N GLU A 8 -9.14 4.74 1.90
CA GLU A 8 -9.86 5.98 2.18
C GLU A 8 -9.02 7.18 1.77
N VAL A 9 -9.62 8.14 1.08
CA VAL A 9 -8.95 9.39 0.68
C VAL A 9 -9.72 10.59 1.22
N THR A 10 -9.04 11.44 2.00
CA THR A 10 -9.65 12.55 2.71
C THR A 10 -8.84 13.85 2.56
N GLY A 11 -9.42 14.98 2.96
CA GLY A 11 -8.71 16.26 3.02
C GLY A 11 -8.82 17.13 1.76
N TRP A 12 -9.63 16.75 0.78
CA TRP A 12 -9.81 17.47 -0.49
C TRP A 12 -10.21 18.92 -0.31
N GLU A 13 -11.23 19.18 0.52
CA GLU A 13 -11.74 20.52 0.78
C GLU A 13 -10.68 21.45 1.37
N ALA A 14 -9.89 20.94 2.33
CA ALA A 14 -8.79 21.70 2.92
C ALA A 14 -7.66 21.95 1.91
N ALA A 15 -7.37 20.96 1.04
CA ALA A 15 -6.38 21.07 0.00
C ALA A 15 -6.75 22.15 -1.03
N ILE A 16 -8.02 22.17 -1.49
CA ILE A 16 -8.53 23.17 -2.44
C ILE A 16 -8.44 24.58 -1.83
N ARG A 17 -8.92 24.78 -0.60
CA ARG A 17 -8.78 26.09 0.08
C ARG A 17 -7.31 26.49 0.20
N GLY A 18 -6.46 25.55 0.61
CA GLY A 18 -5.04 25.79 0.84
C GLY A 18 -4.28 26.20 -0.42
N MET A 19 -4.55 25.59 -1.58
CA MET A 19 -3.88 25.93 -2.83
C MET A 19 -4.27 27.31 -3.37
N ARG A 20 -5.41 27.87 -2.97
CA ARG A 20 -5.89 29.20 -3.40
C ARG A 20 -5.44 30.33 -2.48
N ASN A 21 -4.92 30.02 -1.27
CA ASN A 21 -4.46 31.01 -0.30
C ASN A 21 -3.38 31.97 -0.85
N PRO A 22 -2.34 31.51 -1.59
CA PRO A 22 -1.25 32.41 -2.01
C PRO A 22 -1.72 33.58 -2.90
N MET A 23 -2.82 33.40 -3.62
CA MET A 23 -3.35 34.41 -4.56
C MET A 23 -4.70 34.99 -4.09
N ASN A 24 -5.15 34.66 -2.87
CA ASN A 24 -6.45 35.07 -2.33
C ASN A 24 -7.60 34.82 -3.33
N SER A 25 -7.56 33.68 -4.02
CA SER A 25 -8.48 33.39 -5.14
C SER A 25 -9.59 32.39 -4.79
N TRP A 26 -10.09 32.44 -3.56
CA TRP A 26 -11.14 31.54 -3.09
C TRP A 26 -12.46 31.68 -3.84
N ASP A 27 -12.77 32.91 -4.29
CA ASP A 27 -13.92 33.25 -5.13
C ASP A 27 -13.93 32.57 -6.50
N LYS A 28 -12.76 32.05 -6.94
CA LYS A 28 -12.60 31.33 -8.19
C LYS A 28 -12.71 29.79 -8.02
N SER A 29 -12.98 29.30 -6.82
CA SER A 29 -13.20 27.87 -6.60
C SER A 29 -14.55 27.45 -7.16
N ASP A 30 -14.53 26.38 -7.93
CA ASP A 30 -15.71 25.74 -8.51
C ASP A 30 -15.96 24.32 -7.92
N SER A 31 -15.25 23.99 -6.85
CA SER A 31 -15.44 22.75 -6.08
C SER A 31 -16.46 22.95 -4.95
N GLY A 32 -17.12 21.89 -4.52
CA GLY A 32 -18.12 21.98 -3.47
C GLY A 32 -18.55 20.64 -2.88
N ARG A 33 -19.56 20.73 -1.99
CA ARG A 33 -20.29 19.57 -1.46
C ARG A 33 -21.68 19.57 -2.05
N GLY A 34 -22.18 18.44 -2.46
CA GLY A 34 -23.51 18.29 -3.01
C GLY A 34 -23.88 16.84 -3.26
N TYR A 35 -25.17 16.64 -3.57
CA TYR A 35 -25.64 15.37 -4.07
C TYR A 35 -25.11 15.20 -5.49
N ILE A 36 -24.49 14.06 -5.75
CA ILE A 36 -23.98 13.70 -7.06
C ILE A 36 -24.91 12.64 -7.63
N SER A 37 -25.50 12.92 -8.78
CA SER A 37 -26.40 11.99 -9.45
C SER A 37 -25.62 10.77 -10.00
N GLU A 38 -26.32 9.66 -10.25
CA GLU A 38 -25.69 8.51 -10.90
C GLU A 38 -25.23 8.85 -12.34
N GLU A 39 -25.90 9.77 -13.02
CA GLU A 39 -25.52 10.23 -14.35
C GLU A 39 -24.16 10.97 -14.31
N ASP A 40 -23.96 11.88 -13.35
CA ASP A 40 -22.70 12.60 -13.17
C ASP A 40 -21.53 11.67 -12.79
N ARG A 41 -21.82 10.54 -12.16
CA ARG A 41 -20.84 9.50 -11.84
C ARG A 41 -20.47 8.68 -13.08
N GLN A 42 -21.44 8.36 -13.94
CA GLN A 42 -21.24 7.49 -15.12
C GLN A 42 -20.55 8.23 -16.27
N ASP A 43 -20.81 9.54 -16.44
CA ASP A 43 -20.17 10.33 -17.50
C ASP A 43 -18.73 10.76 -17.16
N GLY A 44 -18.30 10.50 -15.92
CA GLY A 44 -16.95 10.82 -15.46
C GLY A 44 -16.69 12.30 -15.24
N SER A 45 -17.71 13.15 -15.31
CA SER A 45 -17.62 14.60 -15.05
C SER A 45 -17.30 14.89 -13.59
N ILE A 46 -17.75 14.00 -12.69
CA ILE A 46 -17.49 14.05 -11.26
C ILE A 46 -16.96 12.71 -10.78
N ARG A 47 -15.75 12.70 -10.27
CA ARG A 47 -15.12 11.50 -9.70
C ARG A 47 -15.40 11.44 -8.21
N THR A 48 -16.26 10.52 -7.78
CA THR A 48 -16.56 10.25 -6.37
C THR A 48 -15.91 8.95 -5.90
N TYR A 49 -15.73 8.84 -4.59
CA TYR A 49 -15.00 7.73 -3.97
C TYR A 49 -15.88 6.77 -3.18
N SER A 50 -17.19 6.99 -3.12
CA SER A 50 -18.08 6.12 -2.36
C SER A 50 -19.10 5.48 -3.30
N GLU A 51 -18.95 4.18 -3.53
CA GLU A 51 -19.93 3.39 -4.29
C GLU A 51 -21.22 3.10 -3.50
N GLU A 52 -21.24 3.33 -2.17
CA GLU A 52 -22.28 2.77 -1.30
C GLU A 52 -23.30 3.77 -0.73
N SER A 53 -23.23 5.07 -1.03
CA SER A 53 -24.18 6.00 -0.39
C SER A 53 -24.53 7.21 -1.24
N PRO A 54 -25.82 7.60 -1.31
CA PRO A 54 -26.27 8.87 -1.88
C PRO A 54 -25.94 10.05 -0.97
N ARG A 55 -24.74 10.07 -0.37
CA ARG A 55 -24.31 11.13 0.54
C ARG A 55 -23.73 12.32 -0.20
N CYS A 56 -23.81 13.47 0.46
CA CYS A 56 -23.21 14.72 0.06
C CYS A 56 -21.66 14.57 0.01
N ASP A 57 -21.11 14.21 -1.15
CA ASP A 57 -19.69 14.09 -1.36
C ASP A 57 -19.06 15.43 -1.78
N PHE A 58 -17.78 15.58 -1.52
CA PHE A 58 -17.01 16.72 -2.01
C PHE A 58 -16.54 16.42 -3.44
N TRP A 59 -16.88 17.29 -4.38
CA TRP A 59 -16.44 17.19 -5.77
C TRP A 59 -15.48 18.32 -6.12
N ILE A 60 -14.57 18.06 -7.06
CA ILE A 60 -13.57 19.01 -7.52
C ILE A 60 -13.97 19.51 -8.91
N GLY A 61 -14.18 20.83 -9.02
CA GLY A 61 -14.52 21.46 -10.27
C GLY A 61 -13.32 21.57 -11.23
N PRO A 62 -13.59 21.77 -12.55
CA PRO A 62 -12.56 21.83 -13.58
C PRO A 62 -11.51 22.91 -13.35
N ALA A 63 -11.90 24.10 -12.84
CA ALA A 63 -10.96 25.19 -12.58
C ALA A 63 -10.02 24.89 -11.42
N ASP A 64 -10.52 24.20 -10.37
CA ASP A 64 -9.69 23.73 -9.27
C ASP A 64 -8.77 22.60 -9.71
N GLN A 65 -9.27 21.65 -10.52
CA GLN A 65 -8.46 20.56 -11.06
C GLN A 65 -7.32 21.07 -11.95
N ASP A 66 -7.60 22.06 -12.82
CA ASP A 66 -6.55 22.71 -13.64
C ASP A 66 -5.49 23.38 -12.76
N LEU A 67 -5.90 24.11 -11.72
CA LEU A 67 -4.98 24.72 -10.78
C LEU A 67 -4.13 23.67 -10.05
N MET A 68 -4.75 22.59 -9.57
CA MET A 68 -4.03 21.46 -8.95
C MET A 68 -2.94 20.91 -9.87
N MET A 69 -3.28 20.66 -11.14
CA MET A 69 -2.34 20.14 -12.12
C MET A 69 -1.20 21.12 -12.45
N ARG A 70 -1.49 22.42 -12.57
CA ARG A 70 -0.45 23.45 -12.79
C ARG A 70 0.52 23.52 -11.61
N LEU A 71 0.01 23.53 -10.38
CA LEU A 71 0.83 23.52 -9.17
C LEU A 71 1.63 22.22 -9.02
N ALA A 72 1.02 21.07 -9.36
CA ALA A 72 1.72 19.78 -9.34
C ALA A 72 2.92 19.74 -10.28
N ARG A 73 2.77 20.32 -11.49
CA ARG A 73 3.85 20.43 -12.49
C ARG A 73 4.93 21.43 -12.09
N ALA A 74 4.60 22.47 -11.35
CA ALA A 74 5.55 23.47 -10.84
C ALA A 74 6.49 22.91 -9.76
N GLY A 75 6.08 21.80 -9.11
CA GLY A 75 6.93 21.09 -8.15
C GLY A 75 6.41 21.11 -6.70
N SER A 76 7.10 20.42 -5.79
CA SER A 76 6.63 20.18 -4.43
C SER A 76 6.49 21.43 -3.57
N VAL A 77 7.21 22.51 -3.90
CA VAL A 77 7.11 23.81 -3.21
C VAL A 77 5.74 24.46 -3.49
N ASP A 78 5.25 24.37 -4.71
CA ASP A 78 3.97 24.94 -5.13
C ASP A 78 2.81 23.98 -4.86
N ALA A 79 3.05 22.69 -4.94
CA ALA A 79 2.06 21.62 -4.73
C ALA A 79 1.87 21.22 -3.26
N LYS A 80 2.03 22.15 -2.30
CA LYS A 80 1.89 21.85 -0.85
C LYS A 80 0.52 21.28 -0.48
N TYR A 81 -0.52 21.57 -1.26
CA TYR A 81 -1.88 21.05 -1.08
C TYR A 81 -1.90 19.52 -1.08
N ARG A 82 -1.01 18.82 -1.82
CA ARG A 82 -0.90 17.36 -1.83
C ARG A 82 -0.61 16.75 -0.44
N ARG A 83 0.00 17.52 0.47
CA ARG A 83 0.26 17.09 1.86
C ARG A 83 -0.99 17.09 2.72
N MET A 84 -2.06 17.76 2.28
CA MET A 84 -3.36 17.81 2.95
C MET A 84 -4.30 16.69 2.50
N ILE A 85 -4.00 16.03 1.37
CA ILE A 85 -4.77 14.90 0.85
C ILE A 85 -4.20 13.63 1.47
N ASN A 86 -4.91 13.10 2.46
CA ASN A 86 -4.50 11.91 3.20
C ASN A 86 -5.11 10.66 2.60
N VAL A 87 -4.33 9.60 2.59
CA VAL A 87 -4.74 8.25 2.20
C VAL A 87 -4.50 7.31 3.37
N THR A 88 -5.55 6.59 3.76
CA THR A 88 -5.44 5.47 4.71
C THR A 88 -5.75 4.19 3.95
N VAL A 89 -4.94 3.16 4.17
CA VAL A 89 -5.07 1.87 3.47
C VAL A 89 -4.55 0.73 4.33
N ASP A 90 -5.23 -0.40 4.30
CA ASP A 90 -4.73 -1.65 4.87
C ASP A 90 -3.87 -2.36 3.82
N ILE A 91 -2.62 -2.61 4.16
CA ILE A 91 -1.66 -3.28 3.28
C ILE A 91 -1.21 -4.59 3.91
N THR A 92 -1.39 -5.71 3.20
CA THR A 92 -0.79 -6.99 3.54
C THR A 92 0.32 -7.27 2.53
N ALA A 93 1.56 -7.39 3.00
CA ALA A 93 2.74 -7.54 2.15
C ALA A 93 3.85 -8.32 2.88
N PRO A 94 4.80 -8.94 2.15
CA PRO A 94 5.91 -9.66 2.76
C PRO A 94 6.89 -8.74 3.48
N LEU A 95 7.56 -9.26 4.50
CA LEU A 95 8.51 -8.48 5.31
C LEU A 95 9.65 -7.87 4.48
N TYR A 96 10.09 -8.52 3.40
CA TYR A 96 11.11 -7.97 2.51
C TYR A 96 10.63 -6.69 1.80
N TRP A 97 9.33 -6.61 1.42
CA TRP A 97 8.75 -5.41 0.84
C TRP A 97 8.60 -4.30 1.89
N TRP A 98 8.13 -4.65 3.10
CA TRP A 98 8.02 -3.71 4.21
C TRP A 98 9.35 -3.06 4.56
N LYS A 99 10.44 -3.81 4.51
CA LYS A 99 11.79 -3.29 4.76
C LYS A 99 12.15 -2.14 3.81
N GLU A 100 11.71 -2.21 2.57
CA GLU A 100 11.89 -1.11 1.61
C GLU A 100 10.87 0.01 1.82
N PHE A 101 9.60 -0.32 2.08
CA PHE A 101 8.55 0.68 2.35
C PHE A 101 8.89 1.52 3.59
N ASP A 102 9.46 0.94 4.62
CA ASP A 102 9.87 1.62 5.86
C ASP A 102 10.94 2.72 5.65
N THR A 103 11.52 2.83 4.46
CA THR A 103 12.39 3.96 4.08
C THR A 103 11.61 5.26 3.83
N TYR A 104 10.30 5.20 3.59
CA TYR A 104 9.40 6.34 3.36
C TYR A 104 8.76 6.83 4.67
N LYS A 105 9.58 7.20 5.66
CA LYS A 105 9.12 7.54 7.03
C LYS A 105 8.47 8.91 7.15
N VAL A 106 8.87 9.88 6.33
CA VAL A 106 8.38 11.26 6.44
C VAL A 106 6.99 11.35 5.81
N GLY A 107 6.00 11.72 6.64
CA GLY A 107 4.59 11.82 6.21
C GLY A 107 3.86 10.48 6.09
N THR A 108 4.42 9.42 6.70
CA THR A 108 3.82 8.08 6.75
C THR A 108 3.71 7.62 8.20
N VAL A 109 2.56 7.06 8.55
CA VAL A 109 2.30 6.39 9.83
C VAL A 109 1.83 4.98 9.53
N ALA A 110 2.35 3.98 10.24
CA ALA A 110 1.92 2.59 10.08
C ALA A 110 1.64 1.96 11.44
N ASN A 111 0.52 1.24 11.53
CA ASN A 111 0.17 0.40 12.67
C ASN A 111 0.09 -1.05 12.20
N SER A 112 1.01 -1.88 12.68
CA SER A 112 1.20 -3.25 12.18
C SER A 112 0.62 -4.31 13.10
N CYS A 113 0.15 -5.42 12.52
CA CYS A 113 -0.06 -6.65 13.26
C CYS A 113 1.25 -7.10 13.90
N SER A 114 1.20 -7.43 15.18
CA SER A 114 2.40 -7.80 15.93
C SER A 114 2.83 -9.24 15.64
N THR A 115 3.95 -9.41 14.96
CA THR A 115 4.61 -10.72 14.85
C THR A 115 5.14 -11.19 16.20
N MET A 116 5.61 -10.26 17.07
CA MET A 116 6.19 -10.63 18.37
C MET A 116 5.19 -11.15 19.38
N HIS A 117 3.98 -10.56 19.43
CA HIS A 117 2.99 -10.92 20.46
C HIS A 117 1.96 -11.94 19.99
N LYS A 118 1.74 -12.06 18.69
CA LYS A 118 0.63 -12.86 18.12
C LYS A 118 1.06 -13.87 17.08
N ILE A 119 2.36 -14.07 16.86
CA ILE A 119 2.88 -15.02 15.87
C ILE A 119 2.36 -16.45 16.05
N HIS A 120 2.10 -16.84 17.30
CA HIS A 120 1.59 -18.17 17.68
C HIS A 120 0.05 -18.27 17.72
N ALA A 121 -0.68 -17.17 17.42
CA ALA A 121 -2.13 -17.11 17.63
C ALA A 121 -2.92 -18.00 16.67
N LYS A 122 -2.44 -18.18 15.45
CA LYS A 122 -2.99 -19.12 14.47
C LYS A 122 -1.89 -20.06 13.96
N GLU A 123 -2.30 -21.13 13.33
CA GLU A 123 -1.42 -22.01 12.54
C GLU A 123 -0.90 -21.27 11.30
N PHE A 124 0.34 -21.56 10.92
CA PHE A 124 0.91 -21.03 9.69
C PHE A 124 0.42 -21.84 8.50
N GLU A 125 -0.02 -21.14 7.47
CA GLU A 125 -0.44 -21.69 6.19
C GLU A 125 0.45 -21.14 5.07
N LEU A 126 0.46 -21.79 3.91
CA LEU A 126 1.26 -21.34 2.77
C LEU A 126 0.90 -19.91 2.34
N ASP A 127 -0.39 -19.56 2.37
CA ASP A 127 -0.90 -18.21 2.03
C ASP A 127 -0.44 -17.11 3.00
N ASP A 128 0.09 -17.47 4.16
CA ASP A 128 0.73 -16.50 5.06
C ASP A 128 2.09 -16.02 4.54
N PHE A 129 2.58 -16.59 3.46
CA PHE A 129 3.88 -16.28 2.86
C PHE A 129 3.72 -15.91 1.39
N SER A 130 4.51 -14.95 0.93
CA SER A 130 4.64 -14.66 -0.50
C SER A 130 5.47 -15.77 -1.14
N HIS A 131 4.89 -16.51 -2.08
CA HIS A 131 5.49 -17.69 -2.70
C HIS A 131 5.26 -17.77 -4.21
N ASP A 132 4.69 -16.72 -4.81
CA ASP A 132 4.26 -16.68 -6.21
C ASP A 132 5.41 -16.95 -7.23
N HIS A 133 6.65 -16.75 -6.82
CA HIS A 133 7.85 -16.95 -7.65
C HIS A 133 8.75 -18.08 -7.16
N LEU A 134 8.29 -18.89 -6.20
CA LEU A 134 9.07 -20.05 -5.77
C LEU A 134 8.93 -21.19 -6.78
N ASP A 135 10.07 -21.75 -7.14
CA ASP A 135 10.15 -22.83 -8.11
C ASP A 135 9.79 -24.17 -7.45
N GLU A 136 9.06 -25.01 -8.21
CA GLU A 136 8.76 -26.40 -7.87
C GLU A 136 9.76 -27.38 -8.50
N GLU A 137 10.61 -26.91 -9.43
CA GLU A 137 11.63 -27.77 -10.06
C GLU A 137 12.78 -28.01 -9.08
N PRO A 138 13.13 -29.30 -8.81
CA PRO A 138 14.24 -29.61 -7.91
C PRO A 138 15.58 -29.17 -8.48
N ILE A 139 16.45 -28.67 -7.62
CA ILE A 139 17.86 -28.42 -7.91
C ILE A 139 18.73 -29.27 -7.01
N LEU A 140 19.95 -29.56 -7.46
CA LEU A 140 20.94 -30.30 -6.66
C LEU A 140 21.48 -29.38 -5.57
N VAL A 141 21.20 -29.72 -4.32
CA VAL A 141 21.69 -29.04 -3.12
C VAL A 141 22.84 -29.81 -2.52
N THR A 142 23.92 -29.15 -2.14
CA THR A 142 25.05 -29.75 -1.42
C THR A 142 25.14 -29.14 -0.02
N TRP A 143 25.05 -29.96 1.03
CA TRP A 143 25.21 -29.59 2.42
C TRP A 143 26.06 -30.62 3.18
N HIS A 144 27.15 -30.18 3.79
CA HIS A 144 28.10 -31.05 4.52
C HIS A 144 28.48 -32.32 3.76
N ASP A 145 28.95 -32.19 2.51
CA ASP A 145 29.35 -33.29 1.60
C ASP A 145 28.22 -34.27 1.22
N GLN A 146 26.97 -33.99 1.62
CA GLN A 146 25.78 -34.72 1.16
C GLN A 146 25.13 -33.98 0.00
N GLN A 147 24.70 -34.72 -0.99
CA GLN A 147 23.95 -34.21 -2.13
C GLN A 147 22.51 -34.74 -2.10
N TYR A 148 21.56 -33.88 -2.28
CA TYR A 148 20.15 -34.23 -2.41
C TYR A 148 19.44 -33.22 -3.34
N GLU A 149 18.30 -33.61 -3.87
CA GLU A 149 17.47 -32.72 -4.70
C GLU A 149 16.42 -32.10 -3.82
N ASP A 150 16.19 -30.80 -4.02
CA ASP A 150 15.16 -30.04 -3.30
C ASP A 150 14.72 -28.82 -4.13
N CYS A 151 13.54 -28.28 -3.84
CA CYS A 151 13.04 -27.08 -4.49
C CYS A 151 12.68 -25.98 -3.48
N ALA A 152 12.60 -24.74 -3.97
CA ALA A 152 12.35 -23.58 -3.12
C ALA A 152 10.98 -23.65 -2.44
N LEU A 153 9.94 -24.13 -3.13
CA LEU A 153 8.59 -24.25 -2.58
C LEU A 153 8.50 -25.33 -1.50
N ASP A 154 9.15 -26.48 -1.68
CA ASP A 154 9.13 -27.56 -0.67
C ASP A 154 9.91 -27.17 0.59
N MET A 155 11.04 -26.48 0.44
CA MET A 155 11.76 -25.89 1.59
C MET A 155 10.91 -24.89 2.37
N LEU A 156 10.06 -24.11 1.72
CA LEU A 156 9.13 -23.24 2.41
C LEU A 156 8.06 -24.05 3.16
N LYS A 157 7.48 -25.08 2.54
CA LYS A 157 6.49 -25.98 3.17
C LYS A 157 7.07 -26.68 4.40
N ASP A 158 8.32 -27.19 4.30
CA ASP A 158 9.02 -27.79 5.43
C ASP A 158 9.28 -26.80 6.56
N THR A 159 9.65 -25.56 6.21
CA THR A 159 9.80 -24.46 7.18
C THR A 159 8.49 -24.17 7.89
N ILE A 160 7.35 -24.11 7.18
CA ILE A 160 6.02 -23.93 7.74
C ILE A 160 5.66 -25.07 8.70
N GLY A 161 5.92 -26.32 8.29
CA GLY A 161 5.72 -27.49 9.17
C GLY A 161 6.52 -27.40 10.46
N LEU A 162 7.78 -26.97 10.38
CA LEU A 162 8.64 -26.78 11.54
C LEU A 162 8.16 -25.60 12.43
N LEU A 163 7.74 -24.50 11.84
CA LEU A 163 7.15 -23.35 12.57
C LEU A 163 5.91 -23.79 13.35
N ASN A 164 5.02 -24.58 12.75
CA ASN A 164 3.82 -25.12 13.41
C ASN A 164 4.17 -26.09 14.54
N ALA A 165 5.17 -26.96 14.36
CA ALA A 165 5.64 -27.85 15.43
C ALA A 165 6.16 -27.06 16.65
N TYR A 166 6.93 -25.97 16.42
CA TYR A 166 7.39 -25.10 17.51
C TYR A 166 6.24 -24.28 18.12
N ARG A 167 5.28 -23.85 17.32
CA ARG A 167 4.06 -23.20 17.81
C ARG A 167 3.30 -24.10 18.79
N ASP A 168 3.07 -25.35 18.41
CA ASP A 168 2.34 -26.31 19.24
C ASP A 168 3.08 -26.60 20.55
N LYS A 169 4.41 -26.78 20.49
CA LYS A 169 5.25 -26.91 21.69
C LYS A 169 5.20 -25.67 22.58
N TYR A 170 5.17 -24.47 22.01
CA TYR A 170 5.01 -23.24 22.75
C TYR A 170 3.62 -23.15 23.40
N LEU A 171 2.56 -23.52 22.69
CA LEU A 171 1.19 -23.51 23.22
C LEU A 171 1.01 -24.52 24.38
N GLU A 172 1.65 -25.68 24.28
CA GLU A 172 1.64 -26.75 25.30
C GLU A 172 2.40 -26.33 26.57
N THR A 173 3.64 -25.85 26.38
CA THR A 173 4.59 -25.70 27.51
C THR A 173 4.72 -24.27 28.02
N LYS A 174 4.37 -23.27 27.21
CA LYS A 174 4.66 -21.83 27.40
C LYS A 174 6.15 -21.51 27.54
N ASP A 175 7.04 -22.44 27.21
CA ASP A 175 8.48 -22.23 27.28
C ASP A 175 8.93 -21.32 26.13
N LYS A 176 9.50 -20.18 26.48
CA LYS A 176 9.96 -19.12 25.57
C LYS A 176 10.99 -19.63 24.54
N LYS A 177 11.70 -20.72 24.80
CA LYS A 177 12.65 -21.29 23.84
C LYS A 177 11.97 -21.68 22.53
N TYR A 178 10.74 -22.19 22.56
CA TYR A 178 9.99 -22.56 21.35
C TYR A 178 9.46 -21.33 20.60
N TRP A 179 9.08 -20.27 21.34
CA TRP A 179 8.74 -18.98 20.72
C TRP A 179 9.94 -18.37 19.96
N TRP A 180 11.15 -18.46 20.52
CA TRP A 180 12.37 -18.00 19.83
C TRP A 180 12.62 -18.72 18.51
N GLN A 181 12.33 -20.04 18.43
CA GLN A 181 12.49 -20.79 17.19
C GLN A 181 11.59 -20.21 16.08
N MET A 182 10.32 -19.93 16.38
CA MET A 182 9.40 -19.31 15.42
C MET A 182 9.91 -17.94 14.95
N ILE A 183 10.37 -17.08 15.86
CA ILE A 183 10.82 -15.72 15.51
C ILE A 183 12.08 -15.75 14.64
N GLN A 184 13.04 -16.62 14.96
CA GLN A 184 14.31 -16.65 14.26
C GLN A 184 14.25 -17.40 12.93
N LEU A 185 13.33 -18.35 12.78
CA LEU A 185 13.12 -19.09 11.55
C LEU A 185 12.12 -18.44 10.59
N LEU A 186 11.37 -17.43 11.04
CA LEU A 186 10.35 -16.78 10.21
C LEU A 186 10.96 -16.21 8.93
N PRO A 187 10.57 -16.71 7.74
CA PRO A 187 11.08 -16.20 6.48
C PRO A 187 10.65 -14.75 6.23
N THR A 188 11.46 -13.99 5.50
CA THR A 188 11.11 -12.63 5.10
C THR A 188 9.96 -12.54 4.09
N SER A 189 9.55 -13.68 3.53
CA SER A 189 8.35 -13.82 2.70
C SER A 189 7.04 -13.81 3.52
N TYR A 190 7.12 -13.87 4.87
CA TYR A 190 5.92 -13.79 5.73
C TYR A 190 5.16 -12.47 5.49
N ASN A 191 3.85 -12.60 5.22
CA ASN A 191 2.96 -11.49 4.94
C ASN A 191 2.47 -10.84 6.24
N GLN A 192 2.82 -9.57 6.44
CA GLN A 192 2.36 -8.78 7.57
C GLN A 192 1.33 -7.74 7.11
N LYS A 193 0.19 -7.68 7.81
CA LYS A 193 -0.80 -6.63 7.61
C LYS A 193 -0.46 -5.38 8.42
N ARG A 194 -0.56 -4.22 7.78
CA ARG A 194 -0.44 -2.90 8.42
C ARG A 194 -1.52 -1.96 7.90
N THR A 195 -2.14 -1.20 8.80
CA THR A 195 -2.90 -0.01 8.42
C THR A 195 -1.93 1.16 8.29
N VAL A 196 -1.88 1.75 7.11
CA VAL A 196 -0.93 2.82 6.77
C VAL A 196 -1.70 4.10 6.45
N GLN A 197 -1.26 5.22 7.02
CA GLN A 197 -1.67 6.56 6.61
C GLN A 197 -0.48 7.26 5.96
N LEU A 198 -0.71 7.85 4.81
CA LEU A 198 0.24 8.66 4.05
C LEU A 198 -0.51 9.76 3.29
N ASN A 199 0.18 10.56 2.49
CA ASN A 199 -0.46 11.62 1.71
C ASN A 199 0.02 11.62 0.25
N TYR A 200 -0.65 12.39 -0.59
CA TYR A 200 -0.34 12.43 -2.03
C TYR A 200 1.08 12.92 -2.34
N GLU A 201 1.68 13.76 -1.49
CA GLU A 201 3.08 14.18 -1.68
C GLU A 201 4.05 13.01 -1.47
N VAL A 202 3.80 12.15 -0.48
CA VAL A 202 4.58 10.92 -0.25
C VAL A 202 4.47 10.00 -1.46
N LEU A 203 3.25 9.78 -1.96
CA LEU A 203 3.00 8.95 -3.15
C LEU A 203 3.70 9.50 -4.39
N THR A 204 3.76 10.83 -4.57
CA THR A 204 4.52 11.47 -5.65
C THR A 204 6.02 11.16 -5.56
N GLY A 205 6.56 11.00 -4.35
CA GLY A 205 7.95 10.59 -4.13
C GLY A 205 8.20 9.09 -4.37
N ILE A 206 7.19 8.25 -4.14
CA ILE A 206 7.27 6.79 -4.29
C ILE A 206 7.12 6.38 -5.76
N TYR A 207 6.05 6.82 -6.41
CA TYR A 207 5.64 6.35 -7.74
C TYR A 207 6.77 6.33 -8.80
N PRO A 208 7.49 7.43 -9.07
CA PRO A 208 8.53 7.43 -10.10
C PRO A 208 9.71 6.51 -9.78
N LYS A 209 9.97 6.23 -8.51
CA LYS A 209 11.08 5.39 -8.05
C LYS A 209 10.73 3.90 -8.08
N ARG A 210 9.44 3.57 -8.00
CA ARG A 210 8.96 2.20 -7.80
C ARG A 210 8.21 1.61 -9.00
N LYS A 211 7.72 2.41 -9.94
CA LYS A 211 6.97 1.94 -11.13
C LYS A 211 7.73 0.96 -12.04
N ASN A 212 9.05 0.93 -11.98
CA ASN A 212 9.92 0.02 -12.74
C ASN A 212 10.82 -0.79 -11.79
N HIS A 213 10.36 -1.05 -10.58
CA HIS A 213 11.12 -1.80 -9.58
C HIS A 213 11.17 -3.30 -9.95
N LYS A 214 12.14 -4.04 -9.39
CA LYS A 214 12.27 -5.50 -9.65
C LYS A 214 11.22 -6.34 -8.94
N LEU A 215 10.69 -5.86 -7.80
CA LEU A 215 9.65 -6.55 -7.04
C LEU A 215 8.29 -6.22 -7.62
N ASP A 216 7.51 -7.23 -7.96
CA ASP A 216 6.17 -7.10 -8.55
C ASP A 216 5.17 -6.44 -7.59
N GLU A 217 5.35 -6.62 -6.29
CA GLU A 217 4.55 -5.94 -5.28
C GLU A 217 4.60 -4.40 -5.41
N TRP A 218 5.71 -3.84 -5.89
CA TRP A 218 5.79 -2.42 -6.19
C TRP A 218 5.02 -2.03 -7.45
N HIS A 219 4.89 -2.93 -8.43
CA HIS A 219 4.06 -2.68 -9.61
C HIS A 219 2.58 -2.63 -9.20
N GLU A 220 2.11 -3.61 -8.40
CA GLU A 220 0.75 -3.63 -7.87
C GLU A 220 0.46 -2.39 -7.01
N PHE A 221 1.40 -1.98 -6.15
CA PHE A 221 1.28 -0.74 -5.38
C PHE A 221 1.21 0.51 -6.27
N CYS A 222 2.01 0.56 -7.34
CA CYS A 222 1.96 1.66 -8.31
C CYS A 222 0.67 1.67 -9.14
N ASP A 223 0.10 0.50 -9.43
CA ASP A 223 -1.19 0.40 -10.09
C ASP A 223 -2.32 0.86 -9.18
N TRP A 224 -2.27 0.51 -7.89
CA TRP A 224 -3.17 1.07 -6.89
C TRP A 224 -3.07 2.61 -6.83
N ILE A 225 -1.87 3.19 -6.85
CA ILE A 225 -1.70 4.66 -6.91
C ILE A 225 -2.40 5.25 -8.13
N LYS A 226 -2.33 4.62 -9.31
CA LYS A 226 -2.99 5.10 -10.53
C LYS A 226 -4.53 5.11 -10.41
N ASN A 227 -5.08 4.22 -9.59
CA ASN A 227 -6.52 4.09 -9.35
C ASN A 227 -7.03 5.02 -8.23
N LEU A 228 -6.16 5.77 -7.54
CA LEU A 228 -6.59 6.78 -6.57
C LEU A 228 -7.28 7.96 -7.27
N PRO A 229 -8.21 8.68 -6.58
CA PRO A 229 -8.86 9.87 -7.13
C PRO A 229 -7.83 10.90 -7.59
N TYR A 230 -8.05 11.47 -8.77
CA TYR A 230 -7.15 12.50 -9.30
C TYR A 230 -5.66 12.11 -9.24
N SER A 231 -5.36 10.83 -9.47
CA SER A 231 -4.00 10.28 -9.44
C SER A 231 -3.03 10.94 -10.42
N GLU A 232 -3.55 11.66 -11.41
CA GLU A 232 -2.77 12.48 -12.33
C GLU A 232 -1.92 13.55 -11.63
N ILE A 233 -2.35 14.06 -10.46
CA ILE A 233 -1.52 14.98 -9.66
C ILE A 233 -0.37 14.29 -8.94
N ILE A 234 -0.40 12.96 -8.83
CA ILE A 234 0.69 12.13 -8.32
C ILE A 234 1.61 11.71 -9.46
N THR A 235 1.03 11.14 -10.52
CA THR A 235 1.76 10.52 -11.63
C THR A 235 2.28 11.53 -12.66
N LEU A 236 1.73 12.75 -12.65
CA LEU A 236 1.97 13.85 -13.59
C LEU A 236 1.68 13.49 -15.07
N LYS A 237 0.91 12.42 -15.29
CA LYS A 237 0.44 12.09 -16.64
C LYS A 237 -0.61 13.11 -17.10
N SER A 238 -0.57 13.46 -18.39
CA SER A 238 -1.61 14.28 -19.01
C SER A 238 -2.93 13.50 -19.04
N ILE A 239 -4.04 14.17 -18.70
CA ILE A 239 -5.40 13.61 -18.80
C ILE A 239 -5.80 13.45 -20.31
N PHE A 240 -5.05 14.06 -21.24
CA PHE A 240 -5.38 14.20 -22.65
C PHE A 240 -4.51 13.36 -23.61
N THR A 241 -3.83 12.33 -23.16
CA THR A 241 -3.16 11.38 -24.06
C THR A 241 -3.92 10.06 -24.09
N ASN A 242 -4.91 9.98 -24.99
CA ASN A 242 -5.30 8.74 -25.65
C ASN A 242 -4.38 8.57 -26.87
#